data_f376f2f6e8a832d446e92ae1fb44bb93
#
_entry.id   f376f2f6e8a832d446e92ae1fb44bb93
#
_cell.length_a   1.000
_cell.length_b   1.000
_cell.length_c   1.000
_cell.angle_alpha   90.00
_cell.angle_beta   90.00
_cell.angle_gamma   90.00
#
_symmetry.space_group_name_H-M   'P 1'
#
loop_
_entity.id
_entity.type
_entity.pdbx_description
1 polymer ?
#
loop_
_entity_poly.entity_id
_entity_poly.type
_entity_poly.pdbx_seq_one_letter_code
_entity_poly.pdbx_strand_id
1 'polypeptide(L)'
;MSRLVALDPGRSKCGLILVDGDRHSVIEGHVLATETVLETLQRWRQIAPIERLVLGNGTASESLRRQLPGDLPVKLVDERGTTLRARKRYWQLWPPRGWRRLVPEGLLVPPSELDAVAALVILESELGHDLLWPGPAPLRSGPAL
;
A
#
# COMPACT_ATOMS: atom_id res chain seq x y z
N MET A 1 -7.78 1.46 19.83
CA MET A 1 -7.87 1.20 18.40
C MET A 1 -6.48 1.07 17.81
N SER A 2 -6.21 -0.03 17.15
CA SER A 2 -4.89 -0.32 16.56
C SER A 2 -4.85 0.20 15.12
N ARG A 3 -3.94 1.13 14.84
CA ARG A 3 -3.72 1.62 13.48
C ARG A 3 -2.35 1.20 13.00
N LEU A 4 -2.32 0.63 11.81
CA LEU A 4 -1.12 0.15 11.16
C LEU A 4 -0.93 0.89 9.84
N VAL A 5 0.32 1.07 9.45
CA VAL A 5 0.67 1.69 8.18
C VAL A 5 1.59 0.75 7.42
N ALA A 6 1.39 0.63 6.13
CA ALA A 6 2.34 -0.05 5.25
C ALA A 6 2.79 0.91 4.16
N LEU A 7 4.06 0.83 3.83
CA LEU A 7 4.71 1.70 2.87
C LEU A 7 5.56 0.86 1.92
N ASP A 8 5.25 0.96 0.63
CA ASP A 8 6.05 0.35 -0.43
C ASP A 8 6.81 1.46 -1.16
N PRO A 9 8.10 1.65 -0.82
CA PRO A 9 8.86 2.76 -1.38
C PRO A 9 9.31 2.48 -2.82
N GLY A 10 9.04 3.43 -3.71
CA GLY A 10 9.57 3.44 -5.06
C GLY A 10 10.51 4.62 -5.26
N ARG A 11 11.04 4.77 -6.46
CA ARG A 11 11.98 5.85 -6.77
C ARG A 11 11.33 7.23 -6.73
N SER A 12 10.16 7.37 -7.33
CA SER A 12 9.43 8.64 -7.41
C SER A 12 8.06 8.57 -6.76
N LYS A 13 7.50 7.37 -6.63
CA LYS A 13 6.17 7.16 -6.05
C LYS A 13 6.23 6.05 -5.02
N CYS A 14 5.38 6.17 -4.02
CA CYS A 14 5.25 5.19 -2.96
C CYS A 14 3.80 4.76 -2.82
N GLY A 15 3.59 3.49 -2.52
CA GLY A 15 2.31 3.00 -2.06
C GLY A 15 2.23 3.17 -0.56
N LEU A 16 1.12 3.71 -0.07
CA LEU A 16 0.93 4.00 1.34
C LEU A 16 -0.50 3.65 1.74
N ILE A 17 -0.66 2.80 2.75
CA ILE A 17 -1.98 2.44 3.27
C ILE A 17 -2.04 2.63 4.78
N LEU A 18 -3.21 3.05 5.24
CA LEU A 18 -3.57 3.13 6.65
C LEU A 18 -4.63 2.07 6.94
N VAL A 19 -4.42 1.28 7.95
CA VAL A 19 -5.27 0.13 8.26
C VAL A 19 -5.75 0.18 9.70
N ASP A 20 -7.03 -0.16 9.89
CA ASP A 20 -7.59 -0.45 11.21
C ASP A 20 -7.27 -1.91 11.54
N GLY A 21 -6.33 -2.12 12.46
CA GLY A 21 -5.88 -3.46 12.82
C GLY A 21 -6.93 -4.27 13.56
N ASP A 22 -7.86 -3.61 14.25
CA ASP A 22 -8.92 -4.30 14.98
C ASP A 22 -10.00 -4.81 14.04
N ARG A 23 -10.32 -4.05 13.00
CA ARG A 23 -11.33 -4.40 12.00
C ARG A 23 -10.76 -5.13 10.79
N HIS A 24 -9.45 -5.27 10.71
CA HIS A 24 -8.75 -5.86 9.56
C HIS A 24 -9.15 -5.20 8.23
N SER A 25 -9.22 -3.89 8.23
CA SER A 25 -9.75 -3.14 7.09
C SER A 25 -8.90 -1.92 6.76
N VAL A 26 -8.70 -1.69 5.46
CA VAL A 26 -8.01 -0.51 4.96
C VAL A 26 -8.89 0.71 5.16
N ILE A 27 -8.35 1.75 5.79
CA ILE A 27 -9.02 3.04 5.98
C ILE A 27 -8.77 3.95 4.79
N GLU A 28 -7.51 4.11 4.41
CA GLU A 28 -7.08 4.92 3.28
C GLU A 28 -5.94 4.22 2.54
N GLY A 29 -5.90 4.38 1.23
CA GLY A 29 -4.81 3.88 0.41
C GLY A 29 -4.47 4.90 -0.67
N HIS A 30 -3.17 5.15 -0.87
CA HIS A 30 -2.69 6.18 -1.78
C HIS A 30 -1.45 5.72 -2.54
N VAL A 31 -1.31 6.26 -3.75
CA VAL A 31 -0.02 6.26 -4.46
C VAL A 31 0.44 7.70 -4.46
N LEU A 32 1.52 7.97 -3.76
CA LEU A 32 1.99 9.33 -3.49
C LEU A 32 3.43 9.53 -3.96
N ALA A 33 3.74 10.78 -4.35
CA ALA A 33 5.12 11.17 -4.50
C ALA A 33 5.85 11.02 -3.15
N THR A 34 7.14 10.70 -3.20
CA THR A 34 7.93 10.46 -1.99
C THR A 34 7.86 11.62 -1.02
N GLU A 35 7.87 12.84 -1.54
CA GLU A 35 7.82 14.07 -0.72
C GLU A 35 6.51 14.21 0.06
N THR A 36 5.43 13.63 -0.46
CA THR A 36 4.10 13.75 0.16
C THR A 36 3.86 12.71 1.25
N VAL A 37 4.67 11.65 1.27
CA VAL A 37 4.49 10.56 2.23
C VAL A 37 4.61 11.05 3.68
N LEU A 38 5.63 11.85 3.98
CA LEU A 38 5.89 12.33 5.34
C LEU A 38 4.76 13.24 5.83
N GLU A 39 4.24 14.10 4.96
CA GLU A 39 3.10 14.97 5.28
C GLU A 39 1.86 14.14 5.62
N THR A 40 1.60 13.11 4.83
CA THR A 40 0.46 12.23 5.02
C THR A 40 0.56 11.47 6.34
N LEU A 41 1.74 10.94 6.64
CA LEU A 41 1.99 10.25 7.92
C LEU A 41 1.78 11.19 9.11
N GLN A 42 2.27 12.42 9.01
CA GLN A 42 2.12 13.42 10.06
C GLN A 42 0.63 13.73 10.29
N ARG A 43 -0.12 13.91 9.21
CA ARG A 43 -1.56 14.14 9.30
C ARG A 43 -2.28 12.98 10.00
N TRP A 44 -1.94 11.75 9.63
CA TRP A 44 -2.55 10.57 10.26
C TRP A 44 -2.22 10.47 11.75
N ARG A 45 -0.98 10.78 12.12
CA ARG A 45 -0.54 10.72 13.52
C ARG A 45 -1.23 11.78 14.38
N GLN A 46 -1.63 12.90 13.79
CA GLN A 46 -2.39 13.94 14.51
C GLN A 46 -3.81 13.48 14.82
N ILE A 47 -4.37 12.58 14.02
CA ILE A 47 -5.72 12.07 14.23
C ILE A 47 -5.72 10.96 15.29
N ALA A 48 -4.80 10.02 15.19
CA ALA A 48 -4.67 8.90 16.12
C ALA A 48 -3.27 8.30 16.06
N PRO A 49 -2.80 7.68 17.15
CA PRO A 49 -1.49 7.04 17.17
C PRO A 49 -1.40 5.91 16.13
N ILE A 50 -0.23 5.78 15.53
CA ILE A 50 0.09 4.66 14.64
C ILE A 50 0.91 3.66 15.46
N GLU A 51 0.42 2.45 15.57
CA GLU A 51 1.07 1.40 16.36
C GLU A 51 2.42 1.00 15.76
N ARG A 52 2.46 0.80 14.43
CA ARG A 52 3.70 0.55 13.72
C ARG A 52 3.54 0.78 12.23
N LEU A 53 4.68 0.95 11.57
CA LEU A 53 4.78 1.06 10.13
C LEU A 53 5.60 -0.12 9.58
N VAL A 54 5.04 -0.81 8.60
CA VAL A 54 5.75 -1.87 7.88
C VAL A 54 6.29 -1.26 6.58
N LEU A 55 7.59 -1.36 6.39
CA LEU A 55 8.30 -0.74 5.27
C LEU A 55 8.90 -1.83 4.39
N GLY A 56 8.54 -1.84 3.11
CA GLY A 56 9.20 -2.70 2.13
C GLY A 56 10.66 -2.30 1.96
N ASN A 57 11.54 -3.27 1.79
CA ASN A 57 12.99 -3.04 1.72
C ASN A 57 13.50 -2.73 0.30
N GLY A 58 12.67 -2.10 -0.53
CA GLY A 58 13.03 -1.74 -1.90
C GLY A 58 14.13 -0.69 -2.01
N THR A 59 14.41 -0.28 -3.25
CA THR A 59 15.55 0.56 -3.59
C THR A 59 15.58 1.90 -2.83
N ALA A 60 14.42 2.50 -2.57
CA ALA A 60 14.33 3.80 -1.91
C ALA A 60 14.11 3.70 -0.40
N SER A 61 14.09 2.49 0.16
CA SER A 61 13.69 2.29 1.56
C SER A 61 14.65 2.93 2.56
N GLU A 62 15.95 2.87 2.31
CA GLU A 62 16.96 3.39 3.23
C GLU A 62 16.86 4.89 3.39
N SER A 63 16.72 5.62 2.29
CA SER A 63 16.57 7.07 2.32
C SER A 63 15.29 7.49 3.05
N LEU A 64 14.19 6.80 2.76
CA LEU A 64 12.91 7.10 3.37
C LEU A 64 12.91 6.76 4.86
N ARG A 65 13.51 5.64 5.23
CA ARG A 65 13.63 5.22 6.62
C ARG A 65 14.31 6.27 7.49
N ARG A 66 15.35 6.92 6.96
CA ARG A 66 16.07 7.98 7.68
C ARG A 66 15.20 9.21 7.94
N GLN A 67 14.22 9.46 7.09
CA GLN A 67 13.32 10.61 7.19
C GLN A 67 12.12 10.35 8.07
N LEU A 68 11.83 9.09 8.41
CA LEU A 68 10.69 8.74 9.27
C LEU A 68 10.92 9.19 10.71
N PRO A 69 9.84 9.54 11.44
CA PRO A 69 9.97 9.94 12.84
C PRO A 69 10.65 8.85 13.69
N GLY A 70 11.57 9.25 14.56
CA GLY A 70 12.34 8.31 15.35
C GLY A 70 11.52 7.56 16.42
N ASP A 71 10.37 8.10 16.78
CA ASP A 71 9.48 7.49 17.77
C ASP A 71 8.44 6.54 17.13
N LEU A 72 8.43 6.45 15.79
CA LEU A 72 7.51 5.55 15.09
C LEU A 72 8.16 4.17 14.95
N PRO A 73 7.53 3.11 15.49
CA PRO A 73 8.05 1.76 15.29
C PRO A 73 8.00 1.37 13.81
N VAL A 74 9.14 1.04 13.24
CA VAL A 74 9.26 0.68 11.82
C VAL A 74 9.82 -0.73 11.72
N LYS A 75 9.16 -1.57 10.90
CA LYS A 75 9.65 -2.90 10.59
C LYS A 75 9.92 -3.03 9.11
N LEU A 76 11.14 -3.38 8.74
CA LEU A 76 11.51 -3.68 7.36
C LEU A 76 11.07 -5.11 7.02
N VAL A 77 10.48 -5.27 5.84
CA VAL A 77 10.07 -6.57 5.33
C VAL A 77 10.57 -6.77 3.91
N ASP A 78 10.82 -8.02 3.54
CA ASP A 78 11.23 -8.39 2.19
C ASP A 78 10.04 -8.22 1.24
N GLU A 79 10.26 -7.51 0.13
CA GLU A 79 9.23 -7.28 -0.88
C GLU A 79 9.46 -8.07 -2.17
N ARG A 80 10.31 -9.11 -2.15
CA ARG A 80 10.52 -9.95 -3.32
C ARG A 80 9.22 -10.57 -3.80
N GLY A 81 8.97 -10.50 -5.11
CA GLY A 81 7.74 -11.03 -5.70
C GLY A 81 6.50 -10.22 -5.39
N THR A 82 6.62 -9.07 -4.73
CA THR A 82 5.48 -8.24 -4.33
C THR A 82 4.69 -7.73 -5.53
N THR A 83 5.37 -7.35 -6.62
CA THR A 83 4.68 -6.83 -7.81
C THR A 83 3.71 -7.86 -8.38
N LEU A 84 4.15 -9.11 -8.49
CA LEU A 84 3.31 -10.18 -9.02
C LEU A 84 2.14 -10.49 -8.09
N ARG A 85 2.41 -10.56 -6.78
CA ARG A 85 1.37 -10.80 -5.78
C ARG A 85 0.38 -9.64 -5.71
N ALA A 86 0.85 -8.39 -5.86
CA ALA A 86 -0.01 -7.21 -5.87
C ALA A 86 -0.95 -7.24 -7.07
N ARG A 87 -0.47 -7.64 -8.24
CA ARG A 87 -1.29 -7.77 -9.43
C ARG A 87 -2.41 -8.79 -9.23
N LYS A 88 -2.08 -9.94 -8.69
CA LYS A 88 -3.05 -10.98 -8.39
C LYS A 88 -4.05 -10.50 -7.33
N ARG A 89 -3.56 -9.87 -6.27
CA ARG A 89 -4.40 -9.34 -5.19
C ARG A 89 -5.35 -8.26 -5.68
N TYR A 90 -4.89 -7.39 -6.59
CA TYR A 90 -5.73 -6.37 -7.21
C TYR A 90 -6.99 -6.99 -7.82
N TRP A 91 -6.83 -8.06 -8.63
CA TRP A 91 -7.97 -8.71 -9.28
C TRP A 91 -8.86 -9.48 -8.31
N GLN A 92 -8.36 -9.87 -7.16
CA GLN A 92 -9.18 -10.45 -6.09
C GLN A 92 -10.06 -9.39 -5.42
N LEU A 93 -9.51 -8.20 -5.20
CA LEU A 93 -10.23 -7.09 -4.59
C LEU A 93 -11.21 -6.43 -5.56
N TRP A 94 -10.80 -6.24 -6.79
CA TRP A 94 -11.60 -5.60 -7.84
C TRP A 94 -11.61 -6.47 -9.08
N PRO A 95 -12.50 -7.49 -9.14
CA PRO A 95 -12.54 -8.45 -10.24
C PRO A 95 -12.77 -7.78 -11.59
N PRO A 96 -12.20 -8.35 -12.69
CA PRO A 96 -12.40 -7.78 -14.01
C PRO A 96 -13.88 -7.79 -14.40
N ARG A 97 -14.30 -6.76 -15.13
CA ARG A 97 -15.68 -6.59 -15.57
C ARG A 97 -15.78 -6.52 -17.08
N GLY A 98 -16.98 -6.84 -17.62
CA GLY A 98 -17.24 -6.77 -19.05
C GLY A 98 -16.40 -7.78 -19.82
N TRP A 99 -15.85 -7.35 -20.96
CA TRP A 99 -15.03 -8.19 -21.83
C TRP A 99 -13.74 -8.69 -21.15
N ARG A 100 -13.25 -7.96 -20.15
CA ARG A 100 -12.03 -8.35 -19.42
C ARG A 100 -12.17 -9.67 -18.69
N ARG A 101 -13.40 -10.08 -18.36
CA ARG A 101 -13.64 -11.39 -17.74
C ARG A 101 -13.26 -12.55 -18.62
N LEU A 102 -13.21 -12.32 -19.94
CA LEU A 102 -12.86 -13.34 -20.94
C LEU A 102 -11.35 -13.41 -21.21
N VAL A 103 -10.59 -12.47 -20.68
CA VAL A 103 -9.15 -12.41 -20.87
C VAL A 103 -8.46 -13.21 -19.75
N PRO A 104 -7.48 -14.09 -20.10
CA PRO A 104 -6.71 -14.79 -19.07
C PRO A 104 -6.04 -13.80 -18.10
N GLU A 105 -6.04 -14.12 -16.83
CA GLU A 105 -5.53 -13.23 -15.78
C GLU A 105 -4.10 -12.76 -16.07
N GLY A 106 -3.25 -13.63 -16.60
CA GLY A 106 -1.87 -13.28 -16.94
C GLY A 106 -1.72 -12.20 -17.99
N LEU A 107 -2.77 -11.96 -18.81
CA LEU A 107 -2.78 -10.95 -19.83
C LEU A 107 -3.54 -9.68 -19.43
N LEU A 108 -4.19 -9.69 -18.26
CA LEU A 108 -4.91 -8.54 -17.76
C LEU A 108 -3.95 -7.52 -17.14
N VAL A 109 -4.12 -6.26 -17.54
CA VAL A 109 -3.37 -5.15 -16.97
C VAL A 109 -4.31 -4.36 -16.08
N PRO A 110 -4.01 -4.23 -14.75
CA PRO A 110 -4.84 -3.43 -13.87
C PRO A 110 -4.90 -1.97 -14.32
N PRO A 111 -6.08 -1.34 -14.30
CA PRO A 111 -6.21 0.06 -14.72
C PRO A 111 -5.68 1.06 -13.69
N SER A 112 -5.35 0.62 -12.49
CA SER A 112 -4.82 1.45 -11.42
C SER A 112 -3.36 1.13 -11.16
N GLU A 113 -2.63 2.05 -10.54
CA GLU A 113 -1.28 1.79 -10.09
C GLU A 113 -1.29 0.80 -8.93
N LEU A 114 -0.33 -0.12 -8.93
CA LEU A 114 -0.29 -1.21 -7.97
C LEU A 114 0.46 -0.89 -6.67
N ASP A 115 1.05 0.29 -6.55
CA ASP A 115 1.92 0.59 -5.41
C ASP A 115 1.20 0.48 -4.07
N ALA A 116 -0.04 0.95 -3.98
CA ALA A 116 -0.81 0.83 -2.75
C ALA A 116 -1.21 -0.62 -2.47
N VAL A 117 -1.52 -1.39 -3.51
CA VAL A 117 -1.81 -2.82 -3.36
C VAL A 117 -0.56 -3.59 -2.99
N ALA A 118 0.61 -3.17 -3.46
CA ALA A 118 1.89 -3.74 -3.03
C ALA A 118 2.11 -3.50 -1.53
N ALA A 119 1.81 -2.30 -1.04
CA ALA A 119 1.85 -2.01 0.39
C ALA A 119 0.89 -2.91 1.17
N LEU A 120 -0.30 -3.13 0.64
CA LEU A 120 -1.28 -4.05 1.24
C LEU A 120 -0.73 -5.47 1.35
N VAL A 121 -0.15 -5.99 0.28
CA VAL A 121 0.40 -7.35 0.25
C VAL A 121 1.53 -7.50 1.26
N ILE A 122 2.39 -6.49 1.37
CA ILE A 122 3.47 -6.48 2.36
C ILE A 122 2.89 -6.59 3.78
N LEU A 123 1.87 -5.81 4.08
CA LEU A 123 1.24 -5.83 5.39
C LEU A 123 0.52 -7.14 5.66
N GLU A 124 -0.22 -7.65 4.69
CA GLU A 124 -0.91 -8.94 4.81
C GLU A 124 0.08 -10.08 5.10
N SER A 125 1.23 -10.07 4.43
CA SER A 125 2.28 -11.06 4.69
C SER A 125 2.80 -10.96 6.13
N GLU A 126 2.99 -9.74 6.62
CA GLU A 126 3.47 -9.52 7.98
C GLU A 126 2.45 -9.94 9.03
N LEU A 127 1.17 -9.69 8.78
CA LEU A 127 0.08 -10.02 9.71
C LEU A 127 -0.30 -11.51 9.64
N GLY A 128 -0.07 -12.16 8.52
CA GLY A 128 -0.45 -13.56 8.33
C GLY A 128 -1.93 -13.77 7.99
N HIS A 129 -2.64 -12.72 7.60
CA HIS A 129 -4.04 -12.81 7.17
C HIS A 129 -4.38 -11.70 6.19
N ASP A 130 -5.47 -11.90 5.44
CA ASP A 130 -5.95 -10.91 4.49
C ASP A 130 -6.64 -9.73 5.20
N LEU A 131 -6.64 -8.60 4.51
CA LEU A 131 -7.31 -7.38 4.95
C LEU A 131 -8.43 -7.04 3.97
N LEU A 132 -9.46 -6.37 4.48
CA LEU A 132 -10.55 -5.87 3.66
C LEU A 132 -10.18 -4.50 3.09
N TRP A 133 -10.61 -4.25 1.87
CA TRP A 133 -10.50 -2.93 1.26
C TRP A 133 -11.88 -2.54 0.75
N PRO A 134 -12.71 -1.88 1.58
CA PRO A 134 -14.11 -1.65 1.25
C PRO A 134 -14.34 -0.55 0.22
N GLY A 135 -13.35 0.27 -0.06
CA GLY A 135 -13.48 1.35 -1.02
C GLY A 135 -13.10 0.94 -2.45
N PRO A 136 -13.20 1.88 -3.39
CA PRO A 136 -12.74 1.64 -4.76
C PRO A 136 -11.22 1.54 -4.82
N ALA A 137 -10.71 1.02 -5.94
CA ALA A 137 -9.28 0.97 -6.19
C ALA A 137 -8.68 2.37 -6.15
N PRO A 138 -7.43 2.52 -5.65
CA PRO A 138 -6.76 3.82 -5.65
C PRO A 138 -6.64 4.34 -7.07
N LEU A 139 -7.05 5.60 -7.26
CA LEU A 139 -6.91 6.24 -8.55
C LEU A 139 -5.46 6.66 -8.77
N ARG A 140 -5.07 6.66 -10.04
CA ARG A 140 -3.76 7.14 -10.43
C ARG A 140 -3.62 8.60 -10.05
N SER A 141 -2.62 8.92 -9.24
CA SER A 141 -2.31 10.30 -8.89
C SER A 141 -1.43 10.89 -10.00
N GLY A 142 -1.91 11.97 -10.62
CA GLY A 142 -1.18 12.64 -11.68
C GLY A 142 -2.14 13.33 -12.64
N PRO A 143 -1.62 14.12 -13.59
CA PRO A 143 -2.49 14.73 -14.58
C PRO A 143 -3.24 13.64 -15.34
N ALA A 144 -4.53 13.84 -15.51
CA ALA A 144 -5.34 12.94 -16.32
C ALA A 144 -4.77 12.87 -17.73
N LEU A 145 -4.56 11.67 -18.19
CA LEU A 145 -4.14 11.44 -19.56
C LEU A 145 -5.33 11.64 -20.50
#